data_88364ca2d73d3c3dcab1e473ff175158
#
_entry.id   88364ca2d73d3c3dcab1e473ff175158
#
_cell.length_a   1.000
_cell.length_b   1.000
_cell.length_c   1.000
_cell.angle_alpha   90.00
_cell.angle_beta   90.00
_cell.angle_gamma   90.00
#
_symmetry.space_group_name_H-M   'P 1'
#
loop_
_entity.id
_entity.type
_entity.pdbx_description
1 polymer ?
#
loop_
_entity_poly.entity_id
_entity_poly.type
_entity_poly.pdbx_seq_one_letter_code
_entity_poly.pdbx_strand_id
1 'polypeptide(L)'
;ANSGLYAASRMLWSLSNQNTLPKSFAKLNKKGLPVYGLALTMLGGFLSLFSSIYAAETVYLVLTSISGLSVVGVWLGIGWSHYNFRKSYIKNGGKEEDLKYKAPFYPAVPILVILLCLISMIGIAIDPNQRLGLLIFIPFVILCFGYYHLVFKNKK
;
A
#
# COMPACT_ATOMS: atom_id res chain seq x y z
N ALA A 1 -17.50 4.29 -5.25
CA ALA A 1 -16.59 3.94 -6.36
C ALA A 1 -15.76 5.13 -6.85
N ASN A 2 -16.37 6.30 -7.13
CA ASN A 2 -15.63 7.45 -7.69
C ASN A 2 -14.49 7.97 -6.82
N SER A 3 -14.67 8.04 -5.49
CA SER A 3 -13.62 8.48 -4.56
C SER A 3 -12.40 7.56 -4.55
N GLY A 4 -12.62 6.25 -4.66
CA GLY A 4 -11.54 5.26 -4.74
C GLY A 4 -10.72 5.39 -6.02
N LEU A 5 -11.36 5.55 -7.17
CA LEU A 5 -10.68 5.77 -8.45
C LEU A 5 -9.87 7.07 -8.44
N TYR A 6 -10.44 8.14 -7.89
CA TYR A 6 -9.74 9.41 -7.74
C TYR A 6 -8.50 9.26 -6.82
N ALA A 7 -8.67 8.66 -5.65
CA ALA A 7 -7.58 8.48 -4.70
C ALA A 7 -6.45 7.61 -5.29
N ALA A 8 -6.79 6.47 -5.93
CA ALA A 8 -5.80 5.57 -6.54
C ALA A 8 -5.03 6.26 -7.67
N SER A 9 -5.71 6.99 -8.56
CA SER A 9 -5.06 7.70 -9.66
C SER A 9 -4.12 8.81 -9.16
N ARG A 10 -4.50 9.53 -8.11
CA ARG A 10 -3.67 10.56 -7.45
C ARG A 10 -2.47 9.95 -6.72
N MET A 11 -2.64 8.79 -6.10
CA MET A 11 -1.54 8.07 -5.46
C MET A 11 -0.47 7.67 -6.50
N LEU A 12 -0.87 7.11 -7.64
CA LEU A 12 0.04 6.77 -8.74
C LEU A 12 0.78 8.00 -9.27
N TRP A 13 0.08 9.13 -9.42
CA TRP A 13 0.70 10.39 -9.80
C TRP A 13 1.73 10.87 -8.76
N SER A 14 1.39 10.85 -7.48
CA SER A 14 2.29 11.23 -6.38
C SER A 14 3.56 10.38 -6.35
N LEU A 15 3.42 9.05 -6.43
CA LEU A 15 4.54 8.12 -6.47
C LEU A 15 5.44 8.32 -7.68
N SER A 16 4.87 8.68 -8.84
CA SER A 16 5.65 8.99 -10.03
C SER A 16 6.46 10.29 -9.88
N ASN A 17 5.91 11.30 -9.21
CA ASN A 17 6.66 12.53 -8.90
C ASN A 17 7.80 12.28 -7.90
N GLN A 18 7.69 11.27 -7.06
CA GLN A 18 8.77 10.83 -6.15
C GLN A 18 9.80 9.92 -6.83
N ASN A 19 9.72 9.73 -8.15
CA ASN A 19 10.57 8.84 -8.95
C ASN A 19 10.52 7.36 -8.51
N THR A 20 9.43 6.93 -7.90
CA THR A 20 9.18 5.52 -7.52
C THR A 20 8.40 4.76 -8.59
N LEU A 21 7.78 5.47 -9.53
CA LEU A 21 7.05 4.93 -10.68
C LEU A 21 7.50 5.63 -11.98
N PRO A 22 7.20 5.03 -13.17
CA PRO A 22 7.50 5.65 -14.45
C PRO A 22 6.93 7.06 -14.58
N LYS A 23 7.71 7.98 -15.17
CA LYS A 23 7.32 9.39 -15.36
C LYS A 23 6.06 9.61 -16.19
N SER A 24 5.59 8.58 -16.89
CA SER A 24 4.33 8.62 -17.63
C SER A 24 3.14 8.92 -16.70
N PHE A 25 3.14 8.39 -15.49
CA PHE A 25 2.08 8.63 -14.49
C PHE A 25 2.10 10.04 -13.88
N ALA A 26 3.22 10.76 -14.01
CA ALA A 26 3.32 12.15 -13.55
C ALA A 26 2.62 13.15 -14.48
N LYS A 27 2.25 12.74 -15.72
CA LYS A 27 1.62 13.62 -16.68
C LYS A 27 0.18 13.90 -16.30
N LEU A 28 -0.18 15.18 -16.23
CA LEU A 28 -1.54 15.67 -16.05
C LEU A 28 -2.08 16.18 -17.39
N ASN A 29 -3.40 16.07 -17.57
CA ASN A 29 -4.08 16.70 -18.70
C ASN A 29 -4.31 18.22 -18.43
N LYS A 30 -4.88 18.94 -19.39
CA LYS A 30 -5.21 20.37 -19.26
C LYS A 30 -6.13 20.72 -18.08
N LYS A 31 -6.85 19.73 -17.54
CA LYS A 31 -7.75 19.85 -16.38
C LYS A 31 -7.10 19.40 -15.06
N GLY A 32 -5.78 19.11 -15.04
CA GLY A 32 -5.06 18.66 -13.85
C GLY A 32 -5.35 17.21 -13.43
N LEU A 33 -5.88 16.36 -14.35
CA LEU A 33 -6.20 14.97 -14.05
C LEU A 33 -5.06 14.03 -14.51
N PRO A 34 -4.65 13.04 -13.70
CA PRO A 34 -3.64 12.04 -14.04
C PRO A 34 -4.25 10.95 -14.93
N VAL A 35 -4.34 11.19 -16.23
CA VAL A 35 -5.05 10.32 -17.19
C VAL A 35 -4.47 8.89 -17.21
N TYR A 36 -3.15 8.73 -17.17
CA TYR A 36 -2.51 7.42 -17.17
C TYR A 36 -2.82 6.63 -15.88
N GLY A 37 -2.82 7.31 -14.72
CA GLY A 37 -3.23 6.70 -13.45
C GLY A 37 -4.70 6.29 -13.48
N LEU A 38 -5.56 7.17 -14.01
CA LEU A 38 -6.98 6.88 -14.14
C LEU A 38 -7.24 5.71 -15.11
N ALA A 39 -6.58 5.67 -16.26
CA ALA A 39 -6.70 4.57 -17.22
C ALA A 39 -6.32 3.22 -16.59
N LEU A 40 -5.22 3.18 -15.83
CA LEU A 40 -4.78 1.95 -15.15
C LEU A 40 -5.79 1.50 -14.09
N THR A 41 -6.34 2.42 -13.30
CA THR A 41 -7.35 2.07 -12.29
C THR A 41 -8.67 1.64 -12.92
N MET A 42 -9.09 2.26 -14.03
CA MET A 42 -10.26 1.83 -14.79
C MET A 42 -10.08 0.45 -15.44
N LEU A 43 -8.88 0.14 -15.92
CA LEU A 43 -8.58 -1.18 -16.47
C LEU A 43 -8.78 -2.29 -15.44
N GLY A 44 -8.39 -2.07 -14.17
CA GLY A 44 -8.72 -2.97 -13.07
C GLY A 44 -10.23 -3.14 -12.87
N GLY A 45 -11.00 -2.06 -13.00
CA GLY A 45 -12.46 -2.10 -12.96
C GLY A 45 -13.06 -2.90 -14.12
N PHE A 46 -12.55 -2.74 -15.34
CA PHE A 46 -12.97 -3.54 -16.49
C PHE A 46 -12.67 -5.03 -16.32
N LEU A 47 -11.48 -5.37 -15.83
CA LEU A 47 -11.11 -6.76 -15.55
C LEU A 47 -12.03 -7.38 -14.50
N SER A 48 -12.48 -6.60 -13.51
CA SER A 48 -13.44 -7.10 -12.52
C SER A 48 -14.82 -7.42 -13.11
N LEU A 49 -15.23 -6.78 -14.21
CA LEU A 49 -16.47 -7.14 -14.91
C LEU A 49 -16.41 -8.53 -15.55
N PHE A 50 -15.25 -8.91 -16.09
CA PHE A 50 -15.07 -10.27 -16.65
C PHE A 50 -15.15 -11.35 -15.57
N SER A 51 -14.85 -11.02 -14.31
CA SER A 51 -14.97 -11.97 -13.22
C SER A 51 -16.41 -12.42 -12.96
N SER A 52 -17.40 -11.60 -13.29
CA SER A 52 -18.82 -11.94 -13.13
C SER A 52 -19.27 -13.08 -14.07
N ILE A 53 -18.50 -13.36 -15.13
CA ILE A 53 -18.80 -14.41 -16.13
C ILE A 53 -18.11 -15.73 -15.76
N TYR A 54 -16.93 -15.68 -15.14
CA TYR A 54 -16.06 -16.83 -14.90
C TYR A 54 -15.76 -17.07 -13.41
N ALA A 55 -16.63 -17.45 -12.56
CA ALA A 55 -16.40 -17.68 -11.13
C ALA A 55 -16.45 -16.40 -10.26
N ALA A 56 -17.58 -15.70 -10.31
CA ALA A 56 -17.82 -14.44 -9.63
C ALA A 56 -17.50 -14.46 -8.13
N GLU A 57 -17.83 -15.54 -7.41
CA GLU A 57 -17.59 -15.65 -5.98
C GLU A 57 -16.11 -15.72 -5.64
N THR A 58 -15.35 -16.56 -6.34
CA THR A 58 -13.91 -16.74 -6.05
C THR A 58 -13.12 -15.48 -6.36
N VAL A 59 -13.38 -14.82 -7.50
CA VAL A 59 -12.67 -13.60 -7.90
C VAL A 59 -13.02 -12.44 -6.97
N TYR A 60 -14.27 -12.31 -6.57
CA TYR A 60 -14.70 -11.30 -5.59
C TYR A 60 -13.98 -11.49 -4.25
N LEU A 61 -13.94 -12.71 -3.72
CA LEU A 61 -13.25 -13.02 -2.47
C LEU A 61 -11.75 -12.73 -2.55
N VAL A 62 -11.10 -13.08 -3.66
CA VAL A 62 -9.67 -12.79 -3.87
C VAL A 62 -9.41 -11.28 -3.93
N LEU A 63 -10.19 -10.53 -4.69
CA LEU A 63 -10.02 -9.07 -4.82
C LEU A 63 -10.24 -8.34 -3.50
N THR A 64 -11.29 -8.72 -2.76
CA THR A 64 -11.58 -8.12 -1.44
C THR A 64 -10.49 -8.48 -0.42
N SER A 65 -9.99 -9.72 -0.43
CA SER A 65 -8.90 -10.15 0.45
C SER A 65 -7.60 -9.40 0.14
N ILE A 66 -7.23 -9.25 -1.14
CA ILE A 66 -6.04 -8.48 -1.54
C ILE A 66 -6.19 -7.00 -1.12
N SER A 67 -7.37 -6.42 -1.31
CA SER A 67 -7.65 -5.04 -0.88
C SER A 67 -7.48 -4.87 0.62
N GLY A 68 -8.08 -5.76 1.42
CA GLY A 68 -7.95 -5.74 2.88
C GLY A 68 -6.50 -5.93 3.35
N LEU A 69 -5.80 -6.92 2.79
CA LEU A 69 -4.38 -7.17 3.09
C LEU A 69 -3.48 -5.99 2.73
N SER A 70 -3.77 -5.29 1.63
CA SER A 70 -3.02 -4.09 1.25
C SER A 70 -3.13 -2.99 2.30
N VAL A 71 -4.32 -2.79 2.89
CA VAL A 71 -4.53 -1.82 3.98
C VAL A 71 -3.73 -2.24 5.22
N VAL A 72 -3.80 -3.51 5.62
CA VAL A 72 -3.02 -4.04 6.77
C VAL A 72 -1.52 -3.86 6.52
N GLY A 73 -1.04 -4.14 5.29
CA GLY A 73 0.36 -3.94 4.91
C GLY A 73 0.81 -2.48 5.01
N VAL A 74 -0.03 -1.54 4.60
CA VAL A 74 0.25 -0.10 4.73
C VAL A 74 0.32 0.31 6.21
N TRP A 75 -0.61 -0.12 7.05
CA TRP A 75 -0.59 0.18 8.48
C TRP A 75 0.63 -0.40 9.19
N LEU A 76 1.02 -1.62 8.83
CA LEU A 76 2.25 -2.24 9.33
C LEU A 76 3.47 -1.42 8.92
N GLY A 77 3.55 -0.96 7.67
CA GLY A 77 4.62 -0.08 7.18
C GLY A 77 4.67 1.26 7.92
N ILE A 78 3.51 1.87 8.19
CA ILE A 78 3.42 3.12 8.97
C ILE A 78 3.93 2.90 10.40
N GLY A 79 3.46 1.85 11.09
CA GLY A 79 3.89 1.54 12.45
C GLY A 79 5.40 1.29 12.53
N TRP A 80 5.93 0.51 11.59
CA TRP A 80 7.36 0.21 11.50
C TRP A 80 8.21 1.46 11.22
N SER A 81 7.77 2.29 10.27
CA SER A 81 8.47 3.54 9.92
C SER A 81 8.47 4.52 11.08
N HIS A 82 7.34 4.67 11.77
CA HIS A 82 7.23 5.54 12.93
C HIS A 82 8.16 5.10 14.07
N TYR A 83 8.19 3.79 14.36
CA TYR A 83 9.09 3.23 15.38
C TYR A 83 10.57 3.49 15.05
N ASN A 84 11.00 3.15 13.83
CA ASN A 84 12.38 3.33 13.41
C ASN A 84 12.80 4.79 13.29
N PHE A 85 11.93 5.65 12.77
CA PHE A 85 12.19 7.08 12.67
C PHE A 85 12.51 7.66 14.05
N ARG A 86 11.64 7.43 15.03
CA ARG A 86 11.80 7.99 16.37
C ARG A 86 13.01 7.42 17.11
N LYS A 87 13.24 6.10 16.97
CA LYS A 87 14.45 5.44 17.49
C LYS A 87 15.74 6.04 16.90
N SER A 88 15.76 6.24 15.58
CA SER A 88 16.92 6.83 14.88
C SER A 88 17.09 8.31 15.24
N TYR A 89 16.03 9.06 15.35
CA TYR A 89 16.05 10.48 15.70
C TYR A 89 16.67 10.70 17.09
N ILE A 90 16.24 9.95 18.09
CA ILE A 90 16.76 10.02 19.45
C ILE A 90 18.23 9.57 19.49
N LYS A 91 18.58 8.48 18.76
CA LYS A 91 19.95 7.98 18.68
C LYS A 91 20.92 9.01 18.09
N ASN A 92 20.44 9.85 17.18
CA ASN A 92 21.24 10.90 16.53
C ASN A 92 21.26 12.23 17.34
N GLY A 93 20.85 12.21 18.62
CA GLY A 93 20.90 13.36 19.50
C GLY A 93 19.69 14.31 19.42
N GLY A 94 18.65 13.96 18.66
CA GLY A 94 17.40 14.72 18.62
C GLY A 94 16.61 14.58 19.92
N LYS A 95 16.07 15.69 20.43
CA LYS A 95 15.20 15.69 21.62
C LYS A 95 13.76 15.47 21.21
N GLU A 96 13.01 14.73 22.02
CA GLU A 96 11.56 14.53 21.79
C GLU A 96 10.80 15.85 21.78
N GLU A 97 11.30 16.85 22.50
CA GLU A 97 10.70 18.18 22.63
C GLU A 97 10.69 18.95 21.30
N ASP A 98 11.64 18.68 20.41
CA ASP A 98 11.80 19.35 19.11
C ASP A 98 10.87 18.80 18.02
N LEU A 99 10.20 17.66 18.28
CA LEU A 99 9.26 17.07 17.33
C LEU A 99 7.96 17.89 17.27
N LYS A 100 7.56 18.30 16.06
CA LYS A 100 6.28 18.99 15.82
C LYS A 100 5.06 18.20 16.30
N TYR A 101 5.13 16.87 16.23
CA TYR A 101 4.09 15.97 16.72
C TYR A 101 4.69 14.93 17.66
N LYS A 102 4.23 14.95 18.88
CA LYS A 102 4.62 14.03 19.94
C LYS A 102 3.54 12.96 20.05
N ALA A 103 3.73 11.82 19.41
CA ALA A 103 2.80 10.71 19.60
C ALA A 103 2.83 10.28 21.08
N PRO A 104 1.66 10.22 21.74
CA PRO A 104 1.58 9.80 23.13
C PRO A 104 1.98 8.31 23.26
N PHE A 105 2.46 7.94 24.43
CA PHE A 105 2.80 6.55 24.78
C PHE A 105 3.79 5.85 23.83
N TYR A 106 4.76 6.58 23.29
CA TYR A 106 5.87 5.95 22.59
C TYR A 106 6.75 5.17 23.59
N PRO A 107 7.25 3.95 23.29
CA PRO A 107 7.11 3.21 22.03
C PRO A 107 5.89 2.25 21.96
N ALA A 108 5.00 2.27 22.94
CA ALA A 108 3.90 1.30 23.06
C ALA A 108 2.93 1.35 21.86
N VAL A 109 2.54 2.55 21.42
CA VAL A 109 1.55 2.69 20.34
C VAL A 109 2.03 2.10 19.01
N PRO A 110 3.22 2.42 18.46
CA PRO A 110 3.67 1.80 17.22
C PRO A 110 3.89 0.29 17.35
N ILE A 111 4.32 -0.21 18.51
CA ILE A 111 4.45 -1.65 18.75
C ILE A 111 3.07 -2.32 18.75
N LEU A 112 2.07 -1.73 19.39
CA LEU A 112 0.70 -2.24 19.40
C LEU A 112 0.12 -2.33 17.99
N VAL A 113 0.32 -1.30 17.15
CA VAL A 113 -0.12 -1.30 15.75
C VAL A 113 0.54 -2.46 14.98
N ILE A 114 1.84 -2.65 15.12
CA ILE A 114 2.57 -3.75 14.48
C ILE A 114 2.01 -5.10 14.92
N LEU A 115 1.81 -5.30 16.23
CA LEU A 115 1.26 -6.55 16.78
C LEU A 115 -0.15 -6.83 16.26
N LEU A 116 -1.04 -5.84 16.27
CA LEU A 116 -2.40 -5.99 15.77
C LEU A 116 -2.43 -6.33 14.26
N CYS A 117 -1.55 -5.70 13.46
CA CYS A 117 -1.42 -6.03 12.04
C CYS A 117 -0.94 -7.47 11.84
N LEU A 118 0.04 -7.92 12.62
CA LEU A 118 0.55 -9.30 12.54
C LEU A 118 -0.54 -10.32 12.97
N ILE A 119 -1.25 -10.06 14.04
CA ILE A 119 -2.39 -10.90 14.48
C ILE A 119 -3.46 -10.97 13.39
N SER A 120 -3.80 -9.85 12.77
CA SER A 120 -4.75 -9.82 11.65
C SER A 120 -4.27 -10.65 10.46
N MET A 121 -3.00 -10.57 10.10
CA MET A 121 -2.42 -11.39 9.02
C MET A 121 -2.45 -12.88 9.35
N ILE A 122 -2.15 -13.25 10.60
CA ILE A 122 -2.25 -14.64 11.06
C ILE A 122 -3.72 -15.12 11.02
N GLY A 123 -4.66 -14.29 11.45
CA GLY A 123 -6.10 -14.60 11.37
C GLY A 123 -6.55 -14.91 9.93
N ILE A 124 -6.11 -14.08 8.96
CA ILE A 124 -6.39 -14.29 7.53
C ILE A 124 -5.71 -15.56 7.01
N ALA A 125 -4.53 -15.90 7.49
CA ALA A 125 -3.82 -17.12 7.07
C ALA A 125 -4.52 -18.41 7.56
N ILE A 126 -5.21 -18.35 8.71
CA ILE A 126 -5.93 -19.48 9.30
C ILE A 126 -7.29 -19.69 8.61
N ASP A 127 -7.92 -18.62 8.12
CA ASP A 127 -9.21 -18.70 7.44
C ASP A 127 -9.07 -19.30 6.04
N PRO A 128 -9.66 -20.50 5.78
CA PRO A 128 -9.57 -21.16 4.47
C PRO A 128 -10.10 -20.31 3.31
N ASN A 129 -11.12 -19.47 3.55
CA ASN A 129 -11.75 -18.63 2.52
C ASN A 129 -10.88 -17.44 2.12
N GLN A 130 -10.05 -16.93 3.03
CA GLN A 130 -9.21 -15.76 2.81
C GLN A 130 -7.76 -16.11 2.50
N ARG A 131 -7.32 -17.34 2.82
CA ARG A 131 -5.95 -17.82 2.61
C ARG A 131 -5.48 -17.69 1.17
N LEU A 132 -6.38 -17.88 0.20
CA LEU A 132 -6.06 -17.71 -1.23
C LEU A 132 -5.62 -16.27 -1.53
N GLY A 133 -6.28 -15.28 -0.94
CA GLY A 133 -5.90 -13.87 -1.05
C GLY A 133 -4.49 -13.60 -0.54
N LEU A 134 -4.11 -14.21 0.59
CA LEU A 134 -2.76 -14.09 1.15
C LEU A 134 -1.70 -14.72 0.24
N LEU A 135 -1.99 -15.90 -0.33
CA LEU A 135 -1.10 -16.59 -1.25
C LEU A 135 -0.83 -15.79 -2.54
N ILE A 136 -1.78 -14.99 -2.99
CA ILE A 136 -1.61 -14.10 -4.16
C ILE A 136 -0.97 -12.77 -3.74
N PHE A 137 -1.28 -12.26 -2.56
CA PHE A 137 -0.75 -10.99 -2.06
C PHE A 137 0.76 -11.02 -1.85
N ILE A 138 1.30 -12.11 -1.29
CA ILE A 138 2.74 -12.23 -1.02
C ILE A 138 3.58 -12.12 -2.32
N PRO A 139 3.32 -12.93 -3.37
CA PRO A 139 4.02 -12.78 -4.66
C PRO A 139 3.85 -11.38 -5.27
N PHE A 140 2.67 -10.77 -5.15
CA PHE A 140 2.42 -9.42 -5.64
C PHE A 140 3.33 -8.38 -4.95
N VAL A 141 3.46 -8.44 -3.63
CA VAL A 141 4.36 -7.56 -2.88
C VAL A 141 5.82 -7.79 -3.27
N ILE A 142 6.24 -9.05 -3.41
CA ILE A 142 7.60 -9.41 -3.83
C ILE A 142 7.88 -8.86 -5.24
N LEU A 143 6.95 -8.98 -6.17
CA LEU A 143 7.07 -8.43 -7.52
C LEU A 143 7.19 -6.90 -7.51
N CYS A 144 6.35 -6.21 -6.75
CA CYS A 144 6.41 -4.76 -6.60
C CYS A 144 7.76 -4.31 -6.02
N PHE A 145 8.24 -4.99 -4.98
CA PHE A 145 9.52 -4.66 -4.35
C PHE A 145 10.72 -4.98 -5.27
N GLY A 146 10.67 -6.12 -5.95
CA GLY A 146 11.67 -6.51 -6.94
C GLY A 146 11.74 -5.52 -8.11
N TYR A 147 10.59 -5.12 -8.66
CA TYR A 147 10.51 -4.11 -9.71
C TYR A 147 11.10 -2.77 -9.25
N TYR A 148 10.74 -2.31 -8.08
CA TYR A 148 11.32 -1.09 -7.51
C TYR A 148 12.83 -1.18 -7.37
N HIS A 149 13.34 -2.29 -6.84
CA HIS A 149 14.77 -2.48 -6.61
C HIS A 149 15.56 -2.52 -7.93
N LEU A 150 15.05 -3.22 -8.95
CA LEU A 150 15.72 -3.37 -10.24
C LEU A 150 15.70 -2.08 -11.07
N VAL A 151 14.58 -1.34 -11.07
CA VAL A 151 14.37 -0.23 -11.99
C VAL A 151 14.76 1.12 -11.37
N PHE A 152 14.55 1.31 -10.08
CA PHE A 152 14.64 2.64 -9.45
C PHE A 152 15.80 2.79 -8.46
N LYS A 153 16.18 1.75 -7.73
CA LYS A 153 17.28 1.86 -6.76
C LYS A 153 18.64 2.12 -7.42
N ASN A 154 18.87 1.58 -8.61
CA ASN A 154 20.12 1.76 -9.36
C ASN A 154 20.22 3.10 -10.13
N LYS A 155 19.21 3.97 -10.01
CA LYS A 155 19.17 5.29 -10.68
C LYS A 155 19.39 6.48 -9.72
N LYS A 156 19.76 6.20 -8.46
CA LYS A 156 20.18 7.23 -7.49
C LYS A 156 21.67 7.32 -7.38
#